data_14f35046bb940edbd5de3de9dd6fa9ac
#
_entry.id   14f35046bb940edbd5de3de9dd6fa9ac
#
_cell.length_a   1.000
_cell.length_b   1.000
_cell.length_c   1.000
_cell.angle_alpha   90.00
_cell.angle_beta   90.00
_cell.angle_gamma   90.00
#
_symmetry.space_group_name_H-M   'P 1'
#
loop_
_entity.id
_entity.type
_entity.pdbx_description
1 polymer ?
#
loop_
_entity_poly.entity_id
_entity_poly.type
_entity_poly.pdbx_seq_one_letter_code
_entity_poly.pdbx_strand_id
1 'polypeptide(L)'
;MQREDIVFRALADPSRRAIYERLTRGEAAVKDLTARFDISQPAVSQHLAALRRARLVSERRDGRHVYYRVDPAGLRPLVDWIAHYQAFWLERLGRLHALLEEMDE
;
A
#
# COMPACT_ATOMS: atom_id res chain seq x y z
N MET A 1 13.05 9.20 11.40
CA MET A 1 11.73 8.62 11.11
C MET A 1 11.89 7.13 10.90
N GLN A 2 11.04 6.34 11.53
CA GLN A 2 11.09 4.89 11.37
C GLN A 2 10.59 4.49 9.98
N ARG A 3 11.01 3.32 9.50
CA ARG A 3 10.63 2.87 8.15
C ARG A 3 9.13 2.65 8.01
N GLU A 4 8.47 2.14 9.07
CA GLU A 4 7.02 1.97 9.05
C GLU A 4 6.28 3.30 8.95
N ASP A 5 6.82 4.38 9.52
CA ASP A 5 6.21 5.72 9.39
C ASP A 5 6.22 6.18 7.94
N ILE A 6 7.30 5.90 7.21
CA ILE A 6 7.42 6.27 5.81
C ILE A 6 6.36 5.53 4.99
N VAL A 7 6.16 4.24 5.27
CA VAL A 7 5.14 3.42 4.59
C VAL A 7 3.74 3.93 4.92
N PHE A 8 3.45 4.19 6.19
CA PHE A 8 2.15 4.71 6.61
C PHE A 8 1.84 6.04 5.92
N ARG A 9 2.79 6.96 5.86
CA ARG A 9 2.59 8.25 5.19
C ARG A 9 2.33 8.09 3.70
N ALA A 10 3.08 7.20 3.05
CA ALA A 10 2.89 6.93 1.63
C ALA A 10 1.48 6.41 1.34
N LEU A 11 0.97 5.52 2.18
CA LEU A 11 -0.34 4.89 1.99
C LEU A 11 -1.50 5.66 2.62
N ALA A 12 -1.24 6.76 3.34
CA ALA A 12 -2.29 7.57 3.95
C ALA A 12 -3.12 8.34 2.92
N ASP A 13 -2.53 8.73 1.80
CA ASP A 13 -3.23 9.42 0.72
C ASP A 13 -4.10 8.40 -0.04
N PRO A 14 -5.43 8.62 -0.12
CA PRO A 14 -6.33 7.66 -0.77
C PRO A 14 -6.01 7.42 -2.24
N SER A 15 -5.65 8.46 -2.99
CA SER A 15 -5.32 8.34 -4.42
C SER A 15 -4.05 7.54 -4.60
N ARG A 16 -3.04 7.81 -3.79
CA ARG A 16 -1.77 7.08 -3.81
C ARG A 16 -1.97 5.62 -3.47
N ARG A 17 -2.78 5.34 -2.44
CA ARG A 17 -3.10 3.97 -2.03
C ARG A 17 -3.83 3.24 -3.14
N ALA A 18 -4.76 3.89 -3.84
CA ALA A 18 -5.48 3.29 -4.97
C ALA A 18 -4.53 2.93 -6.12
N ILE A 19 -3.56 3.79 -6.42
CA ILE A 19 -2.54 3.51 -7.42
C ILE A 19 -1.70 2.30 -7.01
N TYR A 20 -1.28 2.25 -5.74
CA TYR A 20 -0.54 1.12 -5.21
C TYR A 20 -1.36 -0.18 -5.33
N GLU A 21 -2.62 -0.15 -4.94
CA GLU A 21 -3.52 -1.31 -5.04
C GLU A 21 -3.66 -1.81 -6.48
N ARG A 22 -3.76 -0.87 -7.44
CA ARG A 22 -3.78 -1.25 -8.86
C ARG A 22 -2.51 -2.00 -9.26
N LEU A 23 -1.35 -1.53 -8.80
CA LEU A 23 -0.07 -2.15 -9.13
C LEU A 23 0.10 -3.53 -8.50
N THR A 24 -0.63 -3.85 -7.44
CA THR A 24 -0.60 -5.21 -6.87
C THR A 24 -1.17 -6.26 -7.83
N ARG A 25 -1.93 -5.83 -8.82
CA ARG A 25 -2.48 -6.73 -9.84
C ARG A 25 -1.54 -6.95 -11.02
N GLY A 26 -0.47 -6.18 -11.09
CA GLY A 26 0.52 -6.30 -12.15
C GLY A 26 1.12 -4.97 -12.53
N GLU A 27 2.25 -5.03 -13.22
CA GLU A 27 2.96 -3.87 -13.73
C GLU A 27 2.03 -3.01 -14.60
N ALA A 28 2.22 -1.70 -14.55
CA ALA A 28 1.46 -0.76 -15.37
C ALA A 28 2.32 0.40 -15.81
N ALA A 29 2.03 0.92 -17.01
CA ALA A 29 2.67 2.13 -17.52
C ALA A 29 2.02 3.36 -16.90
N VAL A 30 2.81 4.43 -16.78
CA VAL A 30 2.31 5.71 -16.24
C VAL A 30 1.07 6.20 -17.00
N LYS A 31 1.09 6.08 -18.33
CA LYS A 31 -0.05 6.52 -19.16
C LYS A 31 -1.33 5.75 -18.86
N ASP A 32 -1.22 4.45 -18.56
CA ASP A 32 -2.38 3.62 -18.25
C ASP A 32 -2.95 3.98 -16.89
N LEU A 33 -2.08 4.27 -15.91
CA LEU A 33 -2.52 4.74 -14.60
C LEU A 33 -3.21 6.10 -14.70
N THR A 34 -2.68 7.00 -15.52
CA THR A 34 -3.27 8.32 -15.73
C THR A 34 -4.68 8.19 -16.31
N ALA A 35 -4.85 7.33 -17.33
CA ALA A 35 -6.16 7.12 -17.93
C ALA A 35 -7.16 6.52 -16.96
N ARG A 36 -6.71 5.57 -16.13
CA ARG A 36 -7.60 4.85 -15.19
C ARG A 36 -8.10 5.73 -14.05
N PHE A 37 -7.24 6.57 -13.49
CA PHE A 37 -7.57 7.30 -12.27
C PHE A 37 -8.14 8.70 -12.50
N ASP A 38 -8.25 9.12 -13.75
CA ASP A 38 -8.84 10.40 -14.12
C ASP A 38 -8.24 11.58 -13.33
N ILE A 39 -6.93 11.54 -13.16
CA ILE A 39 -6.16 12.65 -12.58
C ILE A 39 -5.04 13.00 -13.55
N SER A 40 -4.42 14.16 -13.35
CA SER A 40 -3.38 14.62 -14.25
C SER A 40 -2.15 13.70 -14.22
N GLN A 41 -1.42 13.65 -15.33
CA GLN A 41 -0.17 12.88 -15.36
C GLN A 41 0.85 13.38 -14.33
N PRO A 42 1.02 14.71 -14.11
CA PRO A 42 1.88 15.17 -13.02
C PRO A 42 1.47 14.67 -11.65
N ALA A 43 0.16 14.58 -11.38
CA ALA A 43 -0.32 14.04 -10.11
C ALA A 43 0.02 12.57 -9.96
N VAL A 44 -0.20 11.76 -11.01
CA VAL A 44 0.19 10.34 -11.01
C VAL A 44 1.69 10.21 -10.76
N SER A 45 2.50 11.01 -11.47
CA SER A 45 3.95 10.97 -11.32
C SER A 45 4.40 11.33 -9.91
N GLN A 46 3.75 12.30 -9.26
CA GLN A 46 4.05 12.66 -7.87
C GLN A 46 3.72 11.54 -6.91
N HIS A 47 2.57 10.88 -7.10
CA HIS A 47 2.19 9.73 -6.27
C HIS A 47 3.18 8.57 -6.45
N LEU A 48 3.56 8.27 -7.68
CA LEU A 48 4.53 7.21 -7.95
C LEU A 48 5.90 7.53 -7.37
N ALA A 49 6.32 8.80 -7.43
CA ALA A 49 7.59 9.23 -6.83
C ALA A 49 7.56 9.03 -5.31
N ALA A 50 6.44 9.35 -4.65
CA ALA A 50 6.29 9.14 -3.22
C ALA A 50 6.33 7.65 -2.85
N LEU A 51 5.64 6.81 -3.63
CA LEU A 51 5.65 5.36 -3.43
C LEU A 51 7.06 4.79 -3.63
N ARG A 52 7.79 5.29 -4.62
CA ARG A 52 9.16 4.86 -4.89
C ARG A 52 10.12 5.26 -3.77
N ARG A 53 10.01 6.48 -3.24
CA ARG A 53 10.81 6.92 -2.10
C ARG A 53 10.55 6.07 -0.86
N ALA A 54 9.32 5.59 -0.71
CA ALA A 54 8.96 4.67 0.38
C ALA A 54 9.35 3.21 0.09
N ARG A 55 9.95 2.95 -1.08
CA ARG A 55 10.38 1.61 -1.52
C ARG A 55 9.21 0.63 -1.68
N LEU A 56 8.02 1.16 -1.95
CA LEU A 56 6.82 0.34 -2.18
C LEU A 56 6.70 -0.10 -3.64
N VAL A 57 7.30 0.65 -4.54
CA VAL A 57 7.29 0.36 -5.97
C VAL A 57 8.67 0.59 -6.56
N SER A 58 8.93 -0.04 -7.70
CA SER A 58 10.11 0.18 -8.51
C SER A 58 9.70 0.54 -9.92
N GLU A 59 10.60 1.25 -10.63
CA GLU A 59 10.33 1.64 -12.00
C GLU A 59 11.19 0.82 -12.96
N ARG A 60 10.65 0.59 -14.14
CA ARG A 60 11.35 -0.05 -15.24
C ARG A 60 11.15 0.79 -16.49
N ARG A 61 12.23 1.09 -17.17
CA ARG A 61 12.16 1.83 -18.44
C ARG A 61 12.32 0.86 -19.61
N ASP A 62 11.49 1.06 -20.61
CA ASP A 62 11.57 0.32 -21.87
C ASP A 62 11.32 1.32 -23.01
N GLY A 63 12.42 1.79 -23.60
CA GLY A 63 12.34 2.81 -24.64
C GLY A 63 11.76 4.12 -24.11
N ARG A 64 10.61 4.53 -24.67
CA ARG A 64 9.90 5.75 -24.28
C ARG A 64 8.91 5.51 -23.13
N HIS A 65 8.71 4.27 -22.74
CA HIS A 65 7.70 3.93 -21.74
C HIS A 65 8.34 3.71 -20.39
N VAL A 66 7.63 4.17 -19.35
CA VAL A 66 8.03 3.95 -17.95
C VAL A 66 6.94 3.10 -17.30
N TYR A 67 7.34 1.99 -16.74
CA TYR A 67 6.45 1.05 -16.06
C TYR A 67 6.78 1.03 -14.58
N TYR A 68 5.76 0.85 -13.78
CA TYR A 68 5.91 0.69 -12.33
C TYR A 68 5.36 -0.65 -11.89
N ARG A 69 5.99 -1.22 -10.89
CA ARG A 69 5.56 -2.48 -10.30
C ARG A 69 5.77 -2.44 -8.79
N VAL A 70 5.00 -3.24 -8.08
CA VAL A 70 5.15 -3.37 -6.63
C VAL A 70 6.50 -4.01 -6.31
N ASP A 71 7.19 -3.47 -5.31
CA ASP A 71 8.33 -4.12 -4.69
C ASP A 71 7.81 -4.94 -3.52
N PRO A 72 7.85 -6.29 -3.59
CA PRO A 72 7.26 -7.12 -2.53
C PRO A 72 7.90 -6.90 -1.16
N ALA A 73 9.17 -6.49 -1.12
CA ALA A 73 9.87 -6.24 0.14
C ALA A 73 9.47 -4.90 0.78
N GLY A 74 8.79 -4.03 0.03
CA GLY A 74 8.48 -2.67 0.49
C GLY A 74 7.56 -2.62 1.70
N LEU A 75 6.62 -3.56 1.82
CA LEU A 75 5.70 -3.61 2.95
C LEU A 75 6.30 -4.25 4.20
N ARG A 76 7.52 -4.76 4.14
CA ARG A 76 8.12 -5.47 5.28
C ARG A 76 8.09 -4.68 6.59
N PRO A 77 8.41 -3.37 6.61
CA PRO A 77 8.32 -2.60 7.85
C PRO A 77 6.91 -2.58 8.43
N LEU A 78 5.88 -2.52 7.57
CA LEU A 78 4.48 -2.54 8.00
C LEU A 78 4.07 -3.91 8.51
N VAL A 79 4.47 -4.96 7.80
CA VAL A 79 4.20 -6.35 8.21
C VAL A 79 4.83 -6.63 9.58
N ASP A 80 6.08 -6.21 9.80
CA ASP A 80 6.76 -6.39 11.08
C ASP A 80 6.06 -5.62 12.19
N TRP A 81 5.58 -4.40 11.91
CA TRP A 81 4.82 -3.62 12.88
C TRP A 81 3.51 -4.31 13.25
N ILE A 82 2.78 -4.82 12.26
CA ILE A 82 1.53 -5.55 12.50
C ILE A 82 1.80 -6.83 13.32
N ALA A 83 2.84 -7.58 12.97
CA ALA A 83 3.19 -8.81 13.67
C ALA A 83 3.50 -8.55 15.14
N HIS A 84 4.10 -7.41 15.47
CA HIS A 84 4.42 -7.02 16.84
C HIS A 84 3.17 -6.90 17.70
N TYR A 85 2.04 -6.49 17.11
CA TYR A 85 0.77 -6.29 17.84
C TYR A 85 -0.26 -7.37 17.57
N GLN A 86 0.02 -8.31 16.69
CA GLN A 86 -0.95 -9.30 16.23
C GLN A 86 -1.53 -10.12 17.37
N ALA A 87 -0.69 -10.65 18.25
CA ALA A 87 -1.13 -11.46 19.39
C ALA A 87 -2.06 -10.67 20.32
N PHE A 88 -1.74 -9.40 20.55
CA PHE A 88 -2.55 -8.50 21.35
C PHE A 88 -3.97 -8.36 20.78
N TRP A 89 -4.07 -8.10 19.46
CA TRP A 89 -5.36 -7.90 18.82
C TRP A 89 -6.16 -9.19 18.69
N LEU A 90 -5.50 -10.31 18.37
CA LEU A 90 -6.18 -11.60 18.24
C LEU A 90 -6.80 -12.03 19.57
N GLU A 91 -6.10 -11.82 20.68
CA GLU A 91 -6.64 -12.14 22.00
C GLU A 91 -7.89 -11.31 22.30
N ARG A 92 -7.83 -10.00 22.04
CA ARG A 92 -8.96 -9.12 22.31
C ARG A 92 -10.15 -9.38 21.40
N LEU A 93 -9.92 -9.68 20.14
CA LEU A 93 -10.98 -10.04 19.21
C LEU A 93 -11.62 -11.37 19.60
N GLY A 94 -10.82 -12.33 20.10
CA GLY A 94 -11.33 -13.60 20.60
C GLY A 94 -12.25 -13.41 21.80
N ARG A 95 -11.88 -12.52 22.73
CA ARG A 95 -12.72 -12.19 23.89
C ARG A 95 -14.02 -11.55 23.47
N LEU A 96 -13.97 -10.62 22.54
CA LEU A 96 -15.18 -9.97 22.02
C LEU A 96 -16.11 -10.98 21.35
N HIS A 97 -15.56 -11.88 20.55
CA HIS A 97 -16.32 -12.92 19.88
C HIS A 97 -17.02 -13.84 20.88
N ALA A 98 -16.28 -14.28 21.90
CA ALA A 98 -16.83 -15.12 22.97
C ALA A 98 -17.96 -14.41 23.72
N LEU A 99 -17.79 -13.12 24.01
CA LEU A 99 -18.81 -12.32 24.68
C LEU A 99 -20.07 -12.19 23.84
N LEU A 100 -19.91 -11.97 22.54
CA LEU A 100 -21.05 -11.86 21.61
C LEU A 100 -21.80 -13.20 21.50
N GLU A 101 -21.09 -14.32 21.52
CA GLU A 101 -21.72 -15.65 21.51
C GLU A 101 -22.55 -15.89 22.76
N GLU A 102 -22.06 -15.48 23.94
CA GLU A 102 -22.82 -15.57 25.19
C GLU A 102 -24.11 -14.75 25.14
N MET A 103 -24.06 -13.60 24.49
CA MET A 103 -25.21 -12.72 24.38
C MET A 103 -26.30 -13.28 23.46
N ASP A 104 -25.94 -14.16 22.54
CA ASP A 104 -26.89 -14.79 21.61
C ASP A 104 -27.65 -15.95 22.24
N GLU A 105 -27.20 -16.43 23.38
CA GLU A 105 -27.91 -17.46 24.14
C GLU A 105 -28.98 -16.82 25.02
#